data_cd520a3feb11d5b3d85363861cbc9f6f
#
_entry.id   cd520a3feb11d5b3d85363861cbc9f6f
#
_cell.length_a   1.000
_cell.length_b   1.000
_cell.length_c   1.000
_cell.angle_alpha   90.00
_cell.angle_beta   90.00
_cell.angle_gamma   90.00
#
_symmetry.space_group_name_H-M   'P 1'
#
loop_
_entity.id
_entity.type
_entity.pdbx_description
1 polymer ?
#
loop_
_entity_poly.entity_id
_entity_poly.type
_entity_poly.pdbx_seq_one_letter_code
_entity_poly.pdbx_strand_id
1 'polypeptide(L)'
;MSSQGSASKDETTKLENSTYNILIALGKEARFLYSAIDTYIDDARKDNNSELENIWKTIKQERERHLAMLRDALDKQAKEQKLH
;
A
#
# COMPACT_ATOMS: atom_id res chain seq x y z
N MET A 1 -16.25 7.18 28.11
CA MET A 1 -15.87 6.98 27.71
C MET A 1 -15.38 6.59 27.18
N SER A 2 -15.73 6.88 27.12
CA SER A 2 -15.38 6.60 26.63
C SER A 2 -14.75 6.32 25.89
N SER A 3 -15.07 6.41 25.94
CA SER A 3 -14.67 6.21 25.29
C SER A 3 -14.08 5.99 24.58
N GLN A 4 -14.39 6.08 24.70
CA GLN A 4 -14.12 5.88 24.07
C GLN A 4 -13.88 5.51 23.52
N GLY A 5 -14.19 5.59 23.77
CA GLY A 5 -14.21 5.24 23.31
C GLY A 5 -14.56 4.82 22.84
N SER A 6 -15.12 4.99 22.83
CA SER A 6 -15.53 4.67 22.48
C SER A 6 -15.93 4.43 21.78
N ALA A 7 -16.50 4.50 21.74
CA ALA A 7 -16.97 4.32 21.14
C ALA A 7 -17.57 4.46 20.48
N SER A 8 -17.93 4.57 20.16
CA SER A 8 -18.40 4.60 19.38
C SER A 8 -18.93 5.20 18.74
N LYS A 9 -19.08 5.69 18.71
CA LYS A 9 -19.44 6.48 18.18
C LYS A 9 -19.40 6.59 16.94
N ASP A 10 -19.63 6.60 16.71
CA ASP A 10 -19.48 6.72 15.64
C ASP A 10 -19.12 5.61 14.84
N GLU A 11 -19.80 4.59 14.79
CA GLU A 11 -19.54 3.40 14.09
C GLU A 11 -19.73 3.54 12.62
N THR A 12 -20.51 4.52 12.18
CA THR A 12 -20.70 4.78 10.77
C THR A 12 -19.45 5.29 10.09
N THR A 13 -18.48 5.77 10.87
CA THR A 13 -17.23 6.25 10.30
C THR A 13 -16.07 5.32 10.58
N LYS A 14 -16.36 4.18 11.18
CA LYS A 14 -15.33 3.26 11.61
C LYS A 14 -15.09 2.21 10.53
N LEU A 15 -13.86 2.04 10.12
CA LEU A 15 -13.50 1.01 9.16
C LEU A 15 -13.23 -0.29 9.90
N GLU A 16 -13.56 -1.40 9.27
CA GLU A 16 -13.11 -2.68 9.79
C GLU A 16 -11.60 -2.72 9.80
N ASN A 17 -11.04 -3.44 10.76
CA ASN A 17 -9.58 -3.53 10.88
C ASN A 17 -8.94 -4.04 9.62
N SER A 18 -9.53 -5.04 8.98
CA SER A 18 -8.98 -5.59 7.75
C SER A 18 -8.97 -4.57 6.63
N THR A 19 -10.03 -3.79 6.50
CA THR A 19 -10.09 -2.74 5.48
C THR A 19 -9.06 -1.66 5.76
N TYR A 20 -8.93 -1.25 7.02
CA TYR A 20 -7.93 -0.27 7.41
C TYR A 20 -6.53 -0.76 7.05
N ASN A 21 -6.24 -2.03 7.35
CA ASN A 21 -4.93 -2.61 7.06
C ASN A 21 -4.62 -2.59 5.58
N ILE A 22 -5.62 -2.90 4.74
CA ILE A 22 -5.45 -2.85 3.30
C ILE A 22 -5.10 -1.44 2.84
N LEU A 23 -5.82 -0.44 3.35
CA LEU A 23 -5.58 0.94 2.96
C LEU A 23 -4.19 1.42 3.36
N ILE A 24 -3.74 1.06 4.56
CA ILE A 24 -2.41 1.43 5.01
C ILE A 24 -1.35 0.75 4.13
N ALA A 25 -1.51 -0.53 3.87
CA ALA A 25 -0.54 -1.27 3.05
C ALA A 25 -0.51 -0.73 1.62
N LEU A 26 -1.68 -0.43 1.04
CA LEU A 26 -1.76 0.20 -0.28
C LEU A 26 -1.00 1.51 -0.31
N GLY A 27 -1.19 2.33 0.71
CA GLY A 27 -0.50 3.62 0.78
C GLY A 27 1.00 3.46 0.81
N LYS A 28 1.51 2.49 1.58
CA LYS A 28 2.94 2.25 1.68
C LYS A 28 3.52 1.75 0.35
N GLU A 29 2.83 0.82 -0.32
CA GLU A 29 3.30 0.33 -1.61
C GLU A 29 3.27 1.44 -2.65
N ALA A 30 2.20 2.20 -2.69
CA ALA A 30 2.08 3.29 -3.64
C ALA A 30 3.16 4.35 -3.41
N ARG A 31 3.42 4.68 -2.16
CA ARG A 31 4.43 5.68 -1.85
C ARG A 31 5.80 5.26 -2.34
N PHE A 32 6.16 3.98 -2.12
CA PHE A 32 7.43 3.47 -2.59
C PHE A 32 7.51 3.54 -4.12
N LEU A 33 6.44 3.13 -4.80
CA LEU A 33 6.42 3.07 -6.26
C LEU A 33 6.43 4.46 -6.91
N TYR A 34 5.80 5.45 -6.27
CA TYR A 34 5.66 6.76 -6.89
C TYR A 34 6.69 7.77 -6.43
N SER A 35 7.41 7.52 -5.35
CA SER A 35 8.33 8.53 -4.84
C SER A 35 9.74 8.04 -4.57
N ALA A 36 10.03 6.76 -4.67
CA ALA A 36 11.34 6.27 -4.29
C ALA A 36 12.01 5.42 -5.35
N ILE A 37 11.31 4.45 -5.90
CA ILE A 37 11.97 3.39 -6.67
C ILE A 37 12.65 3.90 -7.94
N ASP A 38 12.03 4.86 -8.64
CA ASP A 38 12.63 5.37 -9.87
C ASP A 38 13.91 6.13 -9.58
N THR A 39 13.98 6.82 -8.46
CA THR A 39 15.19 7.49 -8.02
C THR A 39 16.30 6.47 -7.76
N TYR A 40 15.96 5.37 -7.10
CA TYR A 40 16.93 4.31 -6.82
C TYR A 40 17.45 3.69 -8.10
N ILE A 41 16.58 3.46 -9.07
CA ILE A 41 16.99 2.92 -10.37
C ILE A 41 17.92 3.89 -11.07
N ASP A 42 17.57 5.18 -11.08
CA ASP A 42 18.39 6.19 -11.74
C ASP A 42 19.76 6.31 -11.09
N ASP A 43 19.82 6.26 -9.76
CA ASP A 43 21.09 6.34 -9.06
C ASP A 43 21.99 5.16 -9.42
N ALA A 44 21.44 3.95 -9.48
CA ALA A 44 22.22 2.78 -9.87
C ALA A 44 22.71 2.90 -11.29
N ARG A 45 21.87 3.47 -12.19
CA ARG A 45 22.27 3.67 -13.58
C ARG A 45 23.40 4.68 -13.68
N LYS A 46 23.32 5.77 -12.93
CA LYS A 46 24.37 6.78 -12.91
C LYS A 46 25.68 6.23 -12.38
N ASP A 47 25.60 5.27 -11.48
CA ASP A 47 26.78 4.61 -10.93
C ASP A 47 27.31 3.51 -11.84
N ASN A 48 26.68 3.30 -12.99
CA ASN A 48 27.03 2.22 -13.92
C ASN A 48 26.96 0.86 -13.23
N ASN A 49 26.01 0.71 -12.32
CA ASN A 49 25.84 -0.52 -11.57
C ASN A 49 24.61 -1.23 -12.10
N SER A 50 24.80 -1.98 -13.20
CA SER A 50 23.67 -2.64 -13.86
C SER A 50 23.07 -3.74 -13.01
N GLU A 51 23.86 -4.39 -12.19
CA GLU A 51 23.35 -5.42 -11.30
C GLU A 51 22.36 -4.83 -10.29
N LEU A 52 22.75 -3.72 -9.68
CA LEU A 52 21.89 -3.06 -8.72
C LEU A 52 20.66 -2.46 -9.39
N GLU A 53 20.84 -1.91 -10.59
CA GLU A 53 19.71 -1.40 -11.36
C GLU A 53 18.67 -2.51 -11.57
N ASN A 54 19.12 -3.71 -11.93
CA ASN A 54 18.23 -4.84 -12.16
C ASN A 54 17.54 -5.31 -10.88
N ILE A 55 18.27 -5.25 -9.75
CA ILE A 55 17.69 -5.58 -8.47
C ILE A 55 16.51 -4.64 -8.15
N TRP A 56 16.72 -3.33 -8.33
CA TRP A 56 15.66 -2.37 -8.09
C TRP A 56 14.46 -2.58 -9.02
N LYS A 57 14.72 -2.92 -10.29
CA LYS A 57 13.64 -3.18 -11.22
C LYS A 57 12.82 -4.41 -10.82
N THR A 58 13.49 -5.42 -10.31
CA THR A 58 12.80 -6.62 -9.82
C THR A 58 11.93 -6.27 -8.62
N ILE A 59 12.47 -5.50 -7.70
CA ILE A 59 11.71 -5.07 -6.52
C ILE A 59 10.51 -4.24 -6.95
N LYS A 60 10.68 -3.35 -7.94
CA LYS A 60 9.58 -2.55 -8.44
C LYS A 60 8.45 -3.44 -8.96
N GLN A 61 8.78 -4.44 -9.75
CA GLN A 61 7.78 -5.35 -10.29
C GLN A 61 7.03 -6.08 -9.18
N GLU A 62 7.75 -6.51 -8.15
CA GLU A 62 7.12 -7.19 -7.03
C GLU A 62 6.20 -6.29 -6.25
N ARG A 63 6.61 -5.03 -6.06
CA ARG A 63 5.75 -4.08 -5.37
C ARG A 63 4.51 -3.74 -6.18
N GLU A 64 4.64 -3.66 -7.51
CA GLU A 64 3.49 -3.44 -8.38
C GLU A 64 2.50 -4.60 -8.26
N ARG A 65 3.01 -5.82 -8.13
CA ARG A 65 2.16 -6.98 -7.92
C ARG A 65 1.45 -6.90 -6.57
N HIS A 66 2.18 -6.49 -5.53
CA HIS A 66 1.56 -6.30 -4.22
C HIS A 66 0.45 -5.26 -4.27
N LEU A 67 0.69 -4.17 -4.99
CA LEU A 67 -0.31 -3.11 -5.12
C LEU A 67 -1.57 -3.65 -5.78
N ALA A 68 -1.41 -4.44 -6.85
CA ALA A 68 -2.56 -5.03 -7.53
C ALA A 68 -3.33 -5.99 -6.63
N MET A 69 -2.62 -6.80 -5.85
CA MET A 69 -3.27 -7.72 -4.92
C MET A 69 -4.07 -6.98 -3.85
N LEU A 70 -3.49 -5.90 -3.33
CA LEU A 70 -4.17 -5.13 -2.30
C LEU A 70 -5.36 -4.37 -2.87
N ARG A 71 -5.23 -3.87 -4.10
CA ARG A 71 -6.36 -3.21 -4.75
C ARG A 71 -7.51 -4.18 -4.95
N ASP A 72 -7.21 -5.41 -5.37
CA ASP A 72 -8.24 -6.41 -5.55
C ASP A 72 -8.88 -6.77 -4.22
N ALA A 73 -8.09 -6.84 -3.15
CA ALA A 73 -8.63 -7.12 -1.83
C ALA A 73 -9.55 -5.99 -1.37
N LEU A 74 -9.17 -4.74 -1.64
CA LEU A 74 -10.01 -3.60 -1.28
C LEU A 74 -11.33 -3.64 -2.05
N ASP A 75 -11.26 -3.97 -3.35
CA ASP A 75 -12.45 -4.08 -4.17
C ASP A 75 -13.40 -5.14 -3.61
N LYS A 76 -12.85 -6.27 -3.19
CA LYS A 76 -13.66 -7.32 -2.60
C LYS A 76 -14.31 -6.86 -1.30
N GLN A 77 -13.57 -6.15 -0.45
CA GLN A 77 -14.14 -5.60 0.79
C GLN A 77 -15.29 -4.64 0.48
N ALA A 78 -15.12 -3.82 -0.56
CA ALA A 78 -16.18 -2.89 -0.94
C ALA A 78 -17.43 -3.64 -1.40
N LYS A 79 -17.24 -4.68 -2.21
CA LYS A 79 -18.37 -5.47 -2.70
C LYS A 79 -19.09 -6.20 -1.58
N GLU A 80 -18.39 -6.53 -0.51
CA GLU A 80 -18.98 -7.16 0.64
C GLU A 80 -19.45 -6.15 1.67
N GLN A 81 -19.38 -4.86 1.33
CA GLN A 81 -19.86 -3.77 2.17
C GLN A 81 -19.14 -3.71 3.51
N LYS A 82 -17.83 -3.84 3.46
CA LYS A 82 -17.03 -3.81 4.68
C LYS A 82 -16.25 -2.52 4.83
N LEU A 83 -16.70 -1.47 4.13
CA LEU A 83 -16.06 -0.16 4.18
C LEU A 83 -16.89 0.80 5.03
N HIS A 84 -17.16 0.49 6.25
CA HIS A 84 -17.89 1.45 7.08
C HIS A 84 -17.57 1.28 8.59
#